data_6f68dbd983d9b8deb6919373cc6adb99
#
_entry.id   6f68dbd983d9b8deb6919373cc6adb99
#
_cell.length_a   1.000
_cell.length_b   1.000
_cell.length_c   1.000
_cell.angle_alpha   90.00
_cell.angle_beta   90.00
_cell.angle_gamma   90.00
#
_symmetry.space_group_name_H-M   'P 1'
#
loop_
_entity.id
_entity.type
_entity.pdbx_description
1 polymer ?
#
loop_
_entity_poly.entity_id
_entity_poly.type
_entity_poly.pdbx_seq_one_letter_code
_entity_poly.pdbx_strand_id
1 'polypeptide(L)'
;KVGGIGAAFLNALLILSFNYFLVKLFKIKITGVVIAMFFTVFGFSFFGKNILNILPFYLGGILYSVYTSTDFSEHLISIAFSSALAPFISSVAFYGEVAYETSYINAILIGVLIGFIVVPLAKSLYDFHEGYDLYNLGFTAGILGSVIMAVLKLYHFEINPQFLVSSEYDMALKIICSSVFVAFIVVGFYINNNSFSGYFKLMRDDGYKSDFTKKYGYALTYINMGMMGLISVAFVTFTGQTFNGPILAGLFTVVGFSANGKTIFNTIPIFIGVLLASFGSKGNTFTVAISGLFGTALAPISGVFGPVAGIIAGWLHLAVVQNVGLVHGGLNLYNNGFSAGIVAGFLLPIFNMITDNNNQRKMNIQKKHMNFLKAVQKNIKNKMKEEEGEDKWNY
;
A
#
# COMPACT_ATOMS: atom_id res chain seq x y z
N LYS A 1 -24.70 12.19 -0.73
CA LYS A 1 -26.07 12.75 -0.64
C LYS A 1 -26.72 12.89 -2.01
N VAL A 2 -26.02 13.32 -3.07
CA VAL A 2 -26.64 13.64 -4.37
C VAL A 2 -27.21 12.40 -5.07
N GLY A 3 -26.50 11.27 -5.08
CA GLY A 3 -26.92 10.05 -5.77
C GLY A 3 -27.47 8.94 -4.87
N GLY A 4 -27.35 9.06 -3.56
CA GLY A 4 -27.69 8.01 -2.61
C GLY A 4 -26.74 6.80 -2.63
N ILE A 5 -26.94 5.88 -1.66
CA ILE A 5 -26.06 4.71 -1.48
C ILE A 5 -26.12 3.75 -2.67
N GLY A 6 -27.31 3.56 -3.27
CA GLY A 6 -27.48 2.67 -4.43
C GLY A 6 -26.67 3.12 -5.65
N ALA A 7 -26.69 4.44 -5.94
CA ALA A 7 -25.88 4.99 -7.05
C ALA A 7 -24.37 4.85 -6.80
N ALA A 8 -23.92 4.98 -5.54
CA ALA A 8 -22.51 4.79 -5.19
C ALA A 8 -22.08 3.33 -5.42
N PHE A 9 -22.89 2.34 -5.01
CA PHE A 9 -22.61 0.93 -5.29
C PHE A 9 -22.68 0.60 -6.77
N LEU A 10 -23.66 1.15 -7.51
CA LEU A 10 -23.76 0.95 -8.94
C LEU A 10 -22.52 1.49 -9.68
N ASN A 11 -22.06 2.70 -9.34
CA ASN A 11 -20.83 3.28 -9.88
C ASN A 11 -19.61 2.40 -9.58
N ALA A 12 -19.46 1.92 -8.35
CA ALA A 12 -18.37 1.06 -7.96
C ALA A 12 -18.39 -0.28 -8.72
N LEU A 13 -19.56 -0.88 -8.91
CA LEU A 13 -19.74 -2.11 -9.69
C LEU A 13 -19.43 -1.90 -11.17
N LEU A 14 -19.84 -0.78 -11.77
CA LEU A 14 -19.54 -0.46 -13.18
C LEU A 14 -18.02 -0.36 -13.40
N ILE A 15 -17.31 0.35 -12.54
CA ILE A 15 -15.86 0.51 -12.64
C ILE A 15 -15.14 -0.83 -12.39
N LEU A 16 -15.58 -1.61 -11.40
CA LEU A 16 -15.04 -2.94 -11.15
C LEU A 16 -15.25 -3.87 -12.35
N SER A 17 -16.46 -3.89 -12.90
CA SER A 17 -16.82 -4.70 -14.09
C SER A 17 -16.00 -4.33 -15.32
N PHE A 18 -15.77 -3.04 -15.55
CA PHE A 18 -14.90 -2.55 -16.61
C PHE A 18 -13.47 -3.07 -16.45
N ASN A 19 -12.88 -2.96 -15.26
CA ASN A 19 -11.53 -3.47 -15.01
C ASN A 19 -11.45 -5.00 -15.10
N TYR A 20 -12.47 -5.71 -14.60
CA TYR A 20 -12.56 -7.17 -14.74
C TYR A 20 -12.65 -7.59 -16.21
N PHE A 21 -13.46 -6.88 -17.00
CA PHE A 21 -13.55 -7.12 -18.44
C PHE A 21 -12.18 -6.97 -19.12
N LEU A 22 -11.43 -5.91 -18.83
CA LEU A 22 -10.09 -5.70 -19.39
C LEU A 22 -9.12 -6.82 -18.97
N VAL A 23 -9.11 -7.21 -17.69
CA VAL A 23 -8.26 -8.32 -17.20
C VAL A 23 -8.59 -9.63 -17.95
N LYS A 24 -9.87 -9.89 -18.22
CA LYS A 24 -10.32 -11.05 -19.01
C LYS A 24 -9.94 -10.92 -20.48
N LEU A 25 -10.18 -9.76 -21.09
CA LEU A 25 -9.89 -9.49 -22.50
C LEU A 25 -8.41 -9.71 -22.81
N PHE A 26 -7.54 -9.18 -21.96
CA PHE A 26 -6.08 -9.31 -22.10
C PHE A 26 -5.51 -10.57 -21.44
N LYS A 27 -6.35 -11.49 -20.97
CA LYS A 27 -5.95 -12.78 -20.36
C LYS A 27 -4.92 -12.65 -19.23
N ILE A 28 -5.04 -11.58 -18.44
CA ILE A 28 -4.11 -11.31 -17.33
C ILE A 28 -4.38 -12.32 -16.21
N LYS A 29 -3.31 -12.98 -15.73
CA LYS A 29 -3.40 -13.92 -14.63
C LYS A 29 -3.77 -13.21 -13.32
N ILE A 30 -4.75 -13.73 -12.59
CA ILE A 30 -5.13 -13.21 -11.28
C ILE A 30 -3.99 -13.50 -10.28
N THR A 31 -3.32 -12.45 -9.84
CA THR A 31 -2.23 -12.48 -8.85
C THR A 31 -2.61 -11.62 -7.66
N GLY A 32 -1.80 -11.64 -6.59
CA GLY A 32 -2.05 -10.80 -5.41
C GLY A 32 -2.19 -9.32 -5.75
N VAL A 33 -1.37 -8.78 -6.66
CA VAL A 33 -1.46 -7.38 -7.08
C VAL A 33 -2.70 -7.08 -7.94
N VAL A 34 -3.17 -8.04 -8.75
CA VAL A 34 -4.44 -7.88 -9.51
C VAL A 34 -5.63 -7.86 -8.55
N ILE A 35 -5.63 -8.70 -7.53
CA ILE A 35 -6.65 -8.67 -6.46
C ILE A 35 -6.59 -7.31 -5.74
N ALA A 36 -5.40 -6.84 -5.37
CA ALA A 36 -5.20 -5.53 -4.76
C ALA A 36 -5.76 -4.39 -5.63
N MET A 37 -5.52 -4.44 -6.95
CA MET A 37 -6.07 -3.49 -7.90
C MET A 37 -7.61 -3.50 -7.89
N PHE A 38 -8.25 -4.66 -7.99
CA PHE A 38 -9.72 -4.75 -8.00
C PHE A 38 -10.33 -4.16 -6.72
N PHE A 39 -9.82 -4.54 -5.56
CA PHE A 39 -10.33 -4.06 -4.28
C PHE A 39 -10.08 -2.57 -4.08
N THR A 40 -8.90 -2.07 -4.44
CA THR A 40 -8.57 -0.64 -4.32
C THR A 40 -9.43 0.19 -5.26
N VAL A 41 -9.50 -0.19 -6.55
CA VAL A 41 -10.30 0.54 -7.54
C VAL A 41 -11.78 0.55 -7.14
N PHE A 42 -12.32 -0.61 -6.71
CA PHE A 42 -13.70 -0.71 -6.19
C PHE A 42 -13.91 0.23 -5.00
N GLY A 43 -13.05 0.17 -3.99
CA GLY A 43 -13.18 0.98 -2.78
C GLY A 43 -13.15 2.48 -3.06
N PHE A 44 -12.25 2.93 -3.93
CA PHE A 44 -12.18 4.35 -4.31
C PHE A 44 -13.27 4.79 -5.28
N SER A 45 -14.07 3.88 -5.82
CA SER A 45 -15.20 4.21 -6.69
C SER A 45 -16.44 4.66 -5.93
N PHE A 46 -16.43 4.57 -4.59
CA PHE A 46 -17.48 5.18 -3.76
C PHE A 46 -17.40 6.71 -3.69
N PHE A 47 -16.28 7.31 -4.11
CA PHE A 47 -16.10 8.76 -4.19
C PHE A 47 -15.03 9.12 -5.22
N GLY A 48 -15.16 10.32 -5.84
CA GLY A 48 -14.14 10.92 -6.71
C GLY A 48 -13.90 10.25 -8.06
N LYS A 49 -14.42 9.05 -8.31
CA LYS A 49 -14.28 8.30 -9.56
C LYS A 49 -15.63 8.00 -10.19
N ASN A 50 -15.68 8.05 -11.51
CA ASN A 50 -16.76 7.50 -12.33
C ASN A 50 -16.18 6.99 -13.65
N ILE A 51 -17.00 6.28 -14.44
CA ILE A 51 -16.53 5.66 -15.67
C ILE A 51 -15.96 6.71 -16.66
N LEU A 52 -16.54 7.90 -16.72
CA LEU A 52 -16.14 8.94 -17.67
C LEU A 52 -14.78 9.56 -17.30
N ASN A 53 -14.55 9.85 -16.01
CA ASN A 53 -13.31 10.50 -15.59
C ASN A 53 -12.11 9.54 -15.47
N ILE A 54 -12.32 8.21 -15.59
CA ILE A 54 -11.21 7.25 -15.64
C ILE A 54 -10.79 6.87 -17.06
N LEU A 55 -11.69 6.90 -18.05
CA LEU A 55 -11.40 6.46 -19.42
C LEU A 55 -10.19 7.16 -20.07
N PRO A 56 -9.96 8.48 -19.89
CA PRO A 56 -8.80 9.15 -20.47
C PRO A 56 -7.46 8.52 -20.07
N PHE A 57 -7.34 8.00 -18.85
CA PHE A 57 -6.11 7.32 -18.40
C PHE A 57 -5.83 6.05 -19.20
N TYR A 58 -6.87 5.27 -19.50
CA TYR A 58 -6.72 4.04 -20.30
C TYR A 58 -6.33 4.37 -21.75
N LEU A 59 -6.87 5.44 -22.33
CA LEU A 59 -6.43 5.92 -23.64
C LEU A 59 -4.95 6.32 -23.61
N GLY A 60 -4.51 7.05 -22.58
CA GLY A 60 -3.10 7.41 -22.40
C GLY A 60 -2.19 6.19 -22.27
N GLY A 61 -2.60 5.18 -21.53
CA GLY A 61 -1.89 3.91 -21.40
C GLY A 61 -1.82 3.11 -22.71
N ILE A 62 -2.88 3.11 -23.50
CA ILE A 62 -2.86 2.51 -24.85
C ILE A 62 -1.85 3.24 -25.74
N LEU A 63 -1.87 4.57 -25.75
CA LEU A 63 -0.90 5.37 -26.51
C LEU A 63 0.54 5.12 -26.06
N TYR A 64 0.79 4.96 -24.75
CA TYR A 64 2.09 4.57 -24.25
C TYR A 64 2.52 3.21 -24.78
N SER A 65 1.64 2.21 -24.75
CA SER A 65 1.93 0.86 -25.25
C SER A 65 2.25 0.86 -26.74
N VAL A 66 1.51 1.63 -27.54
CA VAL A 66 1.79 1.82 -28.97
C VAL A 66 3.14 2.49 -29.18
N TYR A 67 3.42 3.57 -28.44
CA TYR A 67 4.67 4.33 -28.55
C TYR A 67 5.90 3.49 -28.20
N THR A 68 5.79 2.65 -27.16
CA THR A 68 6.89 1.79 -26.71
C THR A 68 6.94 0.41 -27.36
N SER A 69 5.95 0.10 -28.23
CA SER A 69 5.81 -1.24 -28.84
C SER A 69 5.73 -2.36 -27.80
N THR A 70 5.02 -2.13 -26.67
CA THR A 70 4.80 -3.09 -25.58
C THR A 70 3.33 -3.47 -25.48
N ASP A 71 3.05 -4.63 -24.86
CA ASP A 71 1.68 -5.06 -24.65
C ASP A 71 0.98 -4.21 -23.58
N PHE A 72 -0.24 -3.75 -23.87
CA PHE A 72 -1.07 -3.00 -22.91
C PHE A 72 -1.33 -3.77 -21.63
N SER A 73 -1.37 -5.11 -21.69
CA SER A 73 -1.54 -5.99 -20.52
C SER A 73 -0.47 -5.80 -19.46
N GLU A 74 0.77 -5.44 -19.85
CA GLU A 74 1.87 -5.21 -18.91
C GLU A 74 1.67 -3.94 -18.08
N HIS A 75 0.88 -2.99 -18.58
CA HIS A 75 0.70 -1.68 -17.99
C HIS A 75 -0.68 -1.49 -17.36
N LEU A 76 -1.64 -2.40 -17.62
CA LEU A 76 -3.03 -2.26 -17.19
C LEU A 76 -3.17 -1.97 -15.70
N ILE A 77 -2.40 -2.64 -14.84
CA ILE A 77 -2.47 -2.44 -13.38
C ILE A 77 -2.05 -1.01 -13.01
N SER A 78 -0.95 -0.52 -13.58
CA SER A 78 -0.48 0.86 -13.34
C SER A 78 -1.49 1.89 -13.83
N ILE A 79 -2.09 1.64 -15.00
CA ILE A 79 -3.10 2.51 -15.59
C ILE A 79 -4.39 2.51 -14.74
N ALA A 80 -4.85 1.36 -14.27
CA ALA A 80 -6.02 1.28 -13.40
C ALA A 80 -5.81 2.06 -12.10
N PHE A 81 -4.64 1.97 -11.50
CA PHE A 81 -4.28 2.75 -10.30
C PHE A 81 -4.13 4.26 -10.60
N SER A 82 -3.72 4.68 -11.82
CA SER A 82 -3.62 6.10 -12.17
C SER A 82 -4.94 6.85 -12.06
N SER A 83 -6.07 6.13 -12.08
CA SER A 83 -7.40 6.67 -11.79
C SER A 83 -7.53 7.32 -10.40
N ALA A 84 -6.51 7.21 -9.54
CA ALA A 84 -6.33 8.05 -8.34
C ALA A 84 -6.42 9.55 -8.63
N LEU A 85 -6.03 9.95 -9.84
CA LEU A 85 -6.03 11.33 -10.31
C LEU A 85 -7.32 11.72 -11.06
N ALA A 86 -8.33 10.87 -11.06
CA ALA A 86 -9.63 11.15 -11.67
C ALA A 86 -10.28 12.49 -11.25
N PRO A 87 -10.12 12.97 -9.99
CA PRO A 87 -10.61 14.29 -9.62
C PRO A 87 -10.01 15.45 -10.43
N PHE A 88 -8.76 15.33 -10.94
CA PHE A 88 -8.21 16.34 -11.85
C PHE A 88 -9.04 16.48 -13.12
N ILE A 89 -9.49 15.36 -13.70
CA ILE A 89 -10.32 15.36 -14.89
C ILE A 89 -11.64 16.09 -14.62
N SER A 90 -12.33 15.73 -13.52
CA SER A 90 -13.58 16.39 -13.15
C SER A 90 -13.38 17.86 -12.82
N SER A 91 -12.29 18.22 -12.08
CA SER A 91 -12.05 19.61 -11.70
C SER A 91 -11.76 20.50 -12.92
N VAL A 92 -11.00 20.00 -13.89
CA VAL A 92 -10.74 20.75 -15.14
C VAL A 92 -11.97 20.82 -16.02
N ALA A 93 -12.72 19.71 -16.14
CA ALA A 93 -13.94 19.67 -16.98
C ALA A 93 -15.04 20.62 -16.51
N PHE A 94 -15.11 20.90 -15.20
CA PHE A 94 -16.14 21.75 -14.59
C PHE A 94 -15.57 23.06 -14.02
N TYR A 95 -14.40 23.50 -14.50
CA TYR A 95 -13.75 24.71 -14.01
C TYR A 95 -14.30 25.97 -14.68
N GLY A 96 -14.87 26.87 -13.84
CA GLY A 96 -15.22 28.24 -14.24
C GLY A 96 -16.34 28.35 -15.28
N GLU A 97 -16.43 29.55 -15.89
CA GLU A 97 -17.41 29.93 -16.91
C GLU A 97 -16.89 29.69 -18.35
N VAL A 98 -15.78 28.97 -18.50
CA VAL A 98 -15.21 28.63 -19.82
C VAL A 98 -16.20 27.72 -20.56
N ALA A 99 -16.33 27.89 -21.88
CA ALA A 99 -17.19 27.05 -22.71
C ALA A 99 -16.94 25.55 -22.38
N TYR A 100 -18.01 24.84 -22.01
CA TYR A 100 -17.95 23.45 -21.55
C TYR A 100 -17.13 22.56 -22.49
N GLU A 101 -17.26 22.75 -23.80
CA GLU A 101 -16.55 21.96 -24.82
C GLU A 101 -15.04 22.05 -24.68
N THR A 102 -14.50 23.26 -24.51
CA THR A 102 -13.05 23.47 -24.33
C THR A 102 -12.54 22.85 -23.02
N SER A 103 -13.30 23.00 -21.94
CA SER A 103 -12.96 22.44 -20.63
C SER A 103 -12.94 20.91 -20.65
N TYR A 104 -13.90 20.26 -21.32
CA TYR A 104 -13.93 18.80 -21.49
C TYR A 104 -12.76 18.28 -22.32
N ILE A 105 -12.41 18.96 -23.43
CA ILE A 105 -11.25 18.58 -24.24
C ILE A 105 -9.97 18.67 -23.41
N ASN A 106 -9.77 19.76 -22.70
CA ASN A 106 -8.58 19.93 -21.82
C ASN A 106 -8.53 18.85 -20.74
N ALA A 107 -9.65 18.52 -20.11
CA ALA A 107 -9.73 17.45 -19.13
C ALA A 107 -9.33 16.09 -19.71
N ILE A 108 -9.83 15.74 -20.90
CA ILE A 108 -9.47 14.51 -21.59
C ILE A 108 -7.98 14.51 -21.93
N LEU A 109 -7.43 15.59 -22.47
CA LEU A 109 -6.01 15.70 -22.81
C LEU A 109 -5.10 15.51 -21.58
N ILE A 110 -5.46 16.14 -20.44
CA ILE A 110 -4.74 15.97 -19.18
C ILE A 110 -4.82 14.50 -18.73
N GLY A 111 -5.97 13.85 -18.81
CA GLY A 111 -6.12 12.44 -18.44
C GLY A 111 -5.32 11.50 -19.33
N VAL A 112 -5.30 11.75 -20.64
CA VAL A 112 -4.46 11.00 -21.59
C VAL A 112 -2.98 11.18 -21.26
N LEU A 113 -2.55 12.41 -20.98
CA LEU A 113 -1.18 12.71 -20.60
C LEU A 113 -0.79 11.98 -19.30
N ILE A 114 -1.65 12.00 -18.29
CA ILE A 114 -1.44 11.28 -17.02
C ILE A 114 -1.28 9.78 -17.30
N GLY A 115 -2.21 9.17 -18.05
CA GLY A 115 -2.18 7.74 -18.37
C GLY A 115 -0.93 7.32 -19.15
N PHE A 116 -0.40 8.21 -20.00
CA PHE A 116 0.83 7.99 -20.75
C PHE A 116 2.08 8.05 -19.83
N ILE A 117 2.17 9.06 -18.96
CA ILE A 117 3.36 9.33 -18.14
C ILE A 117 3.43 8.39 -16.92
N VAL A 118 2.29 7.98 -16.37
CA VAL A 118 2.27 7.21 -15.11
C VAL A 118 3.08 5.92 -15.19
N VAL A 119 3.10 5.27 -16.34
CA VAL A 119 3.78 3.96 -16.51
C VAL A 119 5.30 4.08 -16.32
N PRO A 120 6.04 4.91 -17.09
CA PRO A 120 7.48 5.05 -16.90
C PRO A 120 7.81 5.69 -15.55
N LEU A 121 6.98 6.62 -15.06
CA LEU A 121 7.20 7.29 -13.79
C LEU A 121 7.08 6.31 -12.61
N ALA A 122 6.09 5.41 -12.63
CA ALA A 122 5.91 4.41 -11.58
C ALA A 122 7.09 3.44 -11.47
N LYS A 123 7.71 3.10 -12.60
CA LYS A 123 8.92 2.26 -12.62
C LYS A 123 10.10 2.99 -11.98
N SER A 124 10.33 4.24 -12.34
CA SER A 124 11.43 5.06 -11.81
C SER A 124 11.26 5.35 -10.31
N LEU A 125 10.03 5.65 -9.86
CA LEU A 125 9.75 5.98 -8.46
C LEU A 125 9.74 4.74 -7.55
N TYR A 126 9.54 3.53 -8.11
CA TYR A 126 9.68 2.29 -7.36
C TYR A 126 11.07 2.12 -6.76
N ASP A 127 12.12 2.55 -7.48
CA ASP A 127 13.50 2.46 -7.02
C ASP A 127 13.78 3.35 -5.81
N PHE A 128 13.01 4.43 -5.60
CA PHE A 128 13.15 5.34 -4.46
C PHE A 128 12.81 4.66 -3.12
N HIS A 129 11.80 3.80 -3.09
CA HIS A 129 11.39 3.09 -1.88
C HIS A 129 11.64 1.57 -1.97
N GLU A 130 12.23 1.08 -3.05
CA GLU A 130 12.69 -0.30 -3.28
C GLU A 130 11.61 -1.38 -3.08
N GLY A 131 10.34 -1.00 -3.08
CA GLY A 131 9.20 -1.89 -2.82
C GLY A 131 8.77 -1.97 -1.35
N TYR A 132 9.32 -1.15 -0.46
CA TYR A 132 8.89 -1.06 0.94
C TYR A 132 7.61 -0.24 1.13
N ASP A 133 7.16 0.48 0.12
CA ASP A 133 5.80 1.00 0.00
C ASP A 133 5.00 0.12 -0.96
N LEU A 134 3.99 -0.57 -0.45
CA LEU A 134 3.09 -1.39 -1.26
C LEU A 134 2.22 -0.55 -2.22
N TYR A 135 2.10 0.75 -1.96
CA TYR A 135 1.27 1.67 -2.75
C TYR A 135 2.09 2.54 -3.71
N ASN A 136 3.07 1.96 -4.38
CA ASN A 136 3.93 2.65 -5.35
C ASN A 136 3.14 3.59 -6.29
N LEU A 137 2.00 3.14 -6.82
CA LEU A 137 1.16 3.97 -7.70
C LEU A 137 0.50 5.14 -6.95
N GLY A 138 0.31 5.04 -5.64
CA GLY A 138 -0.12 6.15 -4.78
C GLY A 138 0.98 7.21 -4.64
N PHE A 139 2.22 6.76 -4.45
CA PHE A 139 3.39 7.63 -4.45
C PHE A 139 3.58 8.32 -5.80
N THR A 140 3.52 7.54 -6.88
CA THR A 140 3.61 8.05 -8.25
C THR A 140 2.51 9.08 -8.56
N ALA A 141 1.26 8.79 -8.19
CA ALA A 141 0.14 9.71 -8.38
C ALA A 141 0.31 10.99 -7.56
N GLY A 142 0.92 10.90 -6.36
CA GLY A 142 1.24 12.06 -5.53
C GLY A 142 2.24 12.99 -6.20
N ILE A 143 3.35 12.47 -6.70
CA ILE A 143 4.36 13.25 -7.44
C ILE A 143 3.74 13.86 -8.69
N LEU A 144 3.10 13.04 -9.54
CA LEU A 144 2.51 13.51 -10.80
C LEU A 144 1.41 14.54 -10.56
N GLY A 145 0.51 14.29 -9.60
CA GLY A 145 -0.56 15.22 -9.22
C GLY A 145 -0.02 16.55 -8.67
N SER A 146 1.10 16.52 -7.94
CA SER A 146 1.76 17.74 -7.44
C SER A 146 2.32 18.59 -8.58
N VAL A 147 2.95 17.97 -9.57
CA VAL A 147 3.48 18.66 -10.77
C VAL A 147 2.33 19.24 -11.59
N ILE A 148 1.26 18.47 -11.85
CA ILE A 148 0.09 18.96 -12.60
C ILE A 148 -0.55 20.12 -11.86
N MET A 149 -0.73 20.00 -10.54
CA MET A 149 -1.30 21.08 -9.72
C MET A 149 -0.45 22.36 -9.76
N ALA A 150 0.88 22.22 -9.72
CA ALA A 150 1.78 23.35 -9.84
C ALA A 150 1.63 24.08 -11.20
N VAL A 151 1.51 23.31 -12.29
CA VAL A 151 1.25 23.87 -13.63
C VAL A 151 -0.12 24.55 -13.68
N LEU A 152 -1.18 23.92 -13.17
CA LEU A 152 -2.51 24.51 -13.15
C LEU A 152 -2.56 25.80 -12.35
N LYS A 153 -1.88 25.87 -11.18
CA LYS A 153 -1.77 27.09 -10.37
C LYS A 153 -1.01 28.21 -11.07
N LEU A 154 -0.01 27.89 -11.90
CA LEU A 154 0.70 28.89 -12.71
C LEU A 154 -0.24 29.64 -13.66
N TYR A 155 -1.32 28.95 -14.11
CA TYR A 155 -2.37 29.53 -14.94
C TYR A 155 -3.61 29.97 -14.14
N HIS A 156 -3.44 30.28 -12.85
CA HIS A 156 -4.49 30.79 -11.95
C HIS A 156 -5.66 29.82 -11.73
N PHE A 157 -5.42 28.51 -11.87
CA PHE A 157 -6.42 27.51 -11.59
C PHE A 157 -6.58 27.34 -10.07
N GLU A 158 -7.71 27.75 -9.52
CA GLU A 158 -8.02 27.65 -8.11
C GLU A 158 -8.95 26.45 -7.85
N ILE A 159 -8.62 25.66 -6.84
CA ILE A 159 -9.44 24.53 -6.42
C ILE A 159 -9.90 24.75 -4.99
N ASN A 160 -11.21 24.64 -4.81
CA ASN A 160 -11.84 24.64 -3.50
C ASN A 160 -12.42 23.23 -3.24
N PRO A 161 -11.62 22.28 -2.71
CA PRO A 161 -12.09 20.93 -2.49
C PRO A 161 -13.25 20.91 -1.47
N GLN A 162 -14.35 20.24 -1.84
CA GLN A 162 -15.51 20.03 -0.98
C GLN A 162 -15.39 18.67 -0.31
N PHE A 163 -15.38 18.65 1.02
CA PHE A 163 -15.36 17.39 1.79
C PHE A 163 -16.78 17.05 2.26
N LEU A 164 -17.51 16.33 1.41
CA LEU A 164 -18.87 15.90 1.68
C LEU A 164 -18.92 14.39 1.91
N VAL A 165 -19.07 13.96 3.15
CA VAL A 165 -19.26 12.54 3.53
C VAL A 165 -20.60 12.34 4.21
N SER A 166 -21.19 11.15 4.03
CA SER A 166 -22.42 10.73 4.74
C SER A 166 -22.06 9.68 5.79
N SER A 167 -22.60 9.82 6.98
CA SER A 167 -22.53 8.84 8.08
C SER A 167 -23.83 8.05 8.28
N GLU A 168 -24.83 8.31 7.45
CA GLU A 168 -26.18 7.74 7.57
C GLU A 168 -26.21 6.21 7.59
N TYR A 169 -25.28 5.57 6.82
CA TYR A 169 -25.24 4.12 6.65
C TYR A 169 -24.14 3.43 7.48
N ASP A 170 -23.61 4.10 8.53
CA ASP A 170 -22.46 3.59 9.32
C ASP A 170 -22.66 2.15 9.79
N MET A 171 -23.75 1.87 10.51
CA MET A 171 -24.01 0.53 11.07
C MET A 171 -24.23 -0.51 9.97
N ALA A 172 -24.99 -0.16 8.92
CA ALA A 172 -25.23 -1.07 7.81
C ALA A 172 -23.93 -1.44 7.08
N LEU A 173 -23.05 -0.46 6.83
CA LEU A 173 -21.76 -0.68 6.18
C LEU A 173 -20.81 -1.52 7.06
N LYS A 174 -20.80 -1.31 8.39
CA LYS A 174 -20.03 -2.15 9.33
C LYS A 174 -20.49 -3.60 9.28
N ILE A 175 -21.79 -3.84 9.29
CA ILE A 175 -22.37 -5.20 9.24
C ILE A 175 -22.05 -5.86 7.89
N ILE A 176 -22.30 -5.18 6.77
CA ILE A 176 -22.05 -5.71 5.43
C ILE A 176 -20.56 -6.04 5.25
N CYS A 177 -19.65 -5.11 5.56
CA CYS A 177 -18.21 -5.35 5.43
C CYS A 177 -17.76 -6.51 6.31
N SER A 178 -18.18 -6.55 7.59
CA SER A 178 -17.84 -7.65 8.49
C SER A 178 -18.34 -8.99 7.98
N SER A 179 -19.57 -9.06 7.47
CA SER A 179 -20.14 -10.28 6.90
C SER A 179 -19.36 -10.77 5.68
N VAL A 180 -18.97 -9.86 4.78
CA VAL A 180 -18.13 -10.18 3.61
C VAL A 180 -16.77 -10.72 4.05
N PHE A 181 -16.13 -10.12 5.05
CA PHE A 181 -14.83 -10.56 5.53
C PHE A 181 -14.89 -11.91 6.27
N VAL A 182 -15.96 -12.16 7.02
CA VAL A 182 -16.23 -13.49 7.59
C VAL A 182 -16.44 -14.51 6.47
N ALA A 183 -17.19 -14.17 5.42
CA ALA A 183 -17.38 -15.05 4.28
C ALA A 183 -16.04 -15.42 3.60
N PHE A 184 -15.08 -14.48 3.48
CA PHE A 184 -13.74 -14.78 2.97
C PHE A 184 -13.00 -15.82 3.85
N ILE A 185 -13.11 -15.70 5.17
CA ILE A 185 -12.50 -16.67 6.09
C ILE A 185 -13.15 -18.04 5.91
N VAL A 186 -14.49 -18.09 5.87
CA VAL A 186 -15.24 -19.35 5.72
C VAL A 186 -14.93 -20.03 4.39
N VAL A 187 -14.94 -19.28 3.29
CA VAL A 187 -14.61 -19.80 1.95
C VAL A 187 -13.16 -20.28 1.91
N GLY A 188 -12.23 -19.48 2.42
CA GLY A 188 -10.82 -19.87 2.48
C GLY A 188 -10.58 -21.11 3.35
N PHE A 189 -11.24 -21.21 4.51
CA PHE A 189 -11.20 -22.38 5.38
C PHE A 189 -11.73 -23.65 4.67
N TYR A 190 -12.88 -23.54 4.00
CA TYR A 190 -13.46 -24.64 3.24
C TYR A 190 -12.54 -25.11 2.11
N ILE A 191 -12.00 -24.19 1.30
CA ILE A 191 -11.06 -24.52 0.22
C ILE A 191 -9.75 -25.12 0.77
N ASN A 192 -9.34 -24.76 1.98
CA ASN A 192 -8.15 -25.29 2.66
C ASN A 192 -8.44 -26.61 3.41
N ASN A 193 -9.35 -27.42 2.90
CA ASN A 193 -9.76 -28.72 3.48
C ASN A 193 -10.25 -28.61 4.93
N ASN A 194 -11.07 -27.61 5.23
CA ASN A 194 -11.62 -27.30 6.56
C ASN A 194 -10.53 -27.11 7.63
N SER A 195 -9.42 -26.44 7.28
CA SER A 195 -8.28 -26.27 8.16
C SER A 195 -7.66 -24.88 8.05
N PHE A 196 -7.12 -24.36 9.16
CA PHE A 196 -6.22 -23.21 9.20
C PHE A 196 -4.75 -23.59 9.05
N SER A 197 -4.43 -24.83 8.70
CA SER A 197 -3.05 -25.29 8.52
C SER A 197 -2.32 -24.39 7.50
N GLY A 198 -1.11 -23.96 7.84
CA GLY A 198 -0.32 -23.07 7.00
C GLY A 198 -0.59 -21.57 7.22
N TYR A 199 -1.73 -21.18 7.81
CA TYR A 199 -2.06 -19.76 7.98
C TYR A 199 -1.08 -19.02 8.92
N PHE A 200 -0.62 -19.68 9.98
CA PHE A 200 0.38 -19.08 10.88
C PHE A 200 1.72 -18.78 10.17
N LYS A 201 2.10 -19.62 9.20
CA LYS A 201 3.27 -19.37 8.36
C LYS A 201 3.08 -18.13 7.47
N LEU A 202 1.88 -17.96 6.89
CA LEU A 202 1.54 -16.77 6.12
C LEU A 202 1.56 -15.51 7.01
N MET A 203 0.97 -15.55 8.22
CA MET A 203 0.98 -14.40 9.14
C MET A 203 2.39 -13.89 9.49
N ARG A 204 3.39 -14.76 9.47
CA ARG A 204 4.80 -14.44 9.74
C ARG A 204 5.60 -14.01 8.52
N ASP A 205 4.96 -13.92 7.35
CA ASP A 205 5.61 -13.40 6.16
C ASP A 205 5.96 -11.91 6.37
N ASP A 206 7.15 -11.52 5.96
CA ASP A 206 7.60 -10.13 6.06
C ASP A 206 6.85 -9.18 5.12
N GLY A 207 6.19 -9.74 4.09
CA GLY A 207 5.40 -9.01 3.11
C GLY A 207 6.21 -8.28 2.04
N TYR A 208 7.54 -8.32 2.12
CA TYR A 208 8.40 -7.66 1.14
C TYR A 208 8.38 -8.42 -0.19
N LYS A 209 7.93 -7.74 -1.26
CA LYS A 209 7.81 -8.31 -2.62
C LYS A 209 7.09 -9.67 -2.64
N SER A 210 6.08 -9.85 -1.77
CA SER A 210 5.44 -11.14 -1.51
C SER A 210 4.05 -11.22 -2.11
N ASP A 211 3.86 -12.09 -3.09
CA ASP A 211 2.55 -12.45 -3.67
C ASP A 211 2.01 -13.70 -2.97
N PHE A 212 1.02 -13.53 -2.11
CA PHE A 212 0.49 -14.62 -1.29
C PHE A 212 -0.31 -15.65 -2.09
N THR A 213 -0.90 -15.25 -3.23
CA THR A 213 -1.60 -16.19 -4.10
C THR A 213 -0.65 -17.22 -4.70
N LYS A 214 0.59 -16.80 -5.00
CA LYS A 214 1.64 -17.69 -5.51
C LYS A 214 2.33 -18.47 -4.41
N LYS A 215 2.59 -17.83 -3.25
CA LYS A 215 3.40 -18.40 -2.17
C LYS A 215 2.61 -19.34 -1.27
N TYR A 216 1.33 -19.05 -1.03
CA TYR A 216 0.48 -19.77 -0.07
C TYR A 216 -0.82 -20.32 -0.68
N GLY A 217 -1.11 -19.97 -1.93
CA GLY A 217 -2.37 -20.34 -2.60
C GLY A 217 -3.55 -19.45 -2.23
N TYR A 218 -4.63 -19.57 -3.01
CA TYR A 218 -5.82 -18.73 -2.84
C TYR A 218 -6.55 -18.96 -1.53
N ALA A 219 -6.59 -20.21 -1.03
CA ALA A 219 -7.31 -20.56 0.18
C ALA A 219 -6.81 -19.77 1.41
N LEU A 220 -5.50 -19.83 1.68
CA LEU A 220 -4.87 -19.09 2.79
C LEU A 220 -4.89 -17.58 2.54
N THR A 221 -4.81 -17.15 1.28
CA THR A 221 -4.95 -15.75 0.90
C THR A 221 -6.34 -15.20 1.26
N TYR A 222 -7.43 -15.94 0.98
CA TYR A 222 -8.79 -15.54 1.38
C TYR A 222 -8.94 -15.45 2.90
N ILE A 223 -8.39 -16.42 3.65
CA ILE A 223 -8.38 -16.33 5.12
C ILE A 223 -7.69 -15.04 5.57
N ASN A 224 -6.52 -14.74 5.00
CA ASN A 224 -5.76 -13.54 5.35
C ASN A 224 -6.53 -12.24 5.00
N MET A 225 -7.13 -12.18 3.82
CA MET A 225 -7.97 -11.03 3.40
C MET A 225 -9.13 -10.80 4.35
N GLY A 226 -9.81 -11.87 4.77
CA GLY A 226 -10.92 -11.78 5.72
C GLY A 226 -10.46 -11.35 7.12
N MET A 227 -9.40 -11.92 7.64
CA MET A 227 -8.82 -11.57 8.94
C MET A 227 -8.35 -10.11 8.98
N MET A 228 -7.64 -9.66 7.95
CA MET A 228 -7.18 -8.28 7.82
C MET A 228 -8.34 -7.31 7.66
N GLY A 229 -9.42 -7.72 6.96
CA GLY A 229 -10.65 -6.95 6.86
C GLY A 229 -11.30 -6.72 8.22
N LEU A 230 -11.46 -7.78 9.03
CA LEU A 230 -12.06 -7.68 10.39
C LEU A 230 -11.20 -6.82 11.33
N ILE A 231 -9.86 -6.96 11.28
CA ILE A 231 -8.95 -6.13 12.08
C ILE A 231 -9.06 -4.66 11.67
N SER A 232 -9.21 -4.39 10.38
CA SER A 232 -9.39 -3.02 9.87
C SER A 232 -10.74 -2.43 10.30
N VAL A 233 -11.82 -3.22 10.30
CA VAL A 233 -13.12 -2.80 10.86
C VAL A 233 -12.99 -2.47 12.35
N ALA A 234 -12.32 -3.34 13.11
CA ALA A 234 -12.07 -3.13 14.54
C ALA A 234 -11.25 -1.87 14.79
N PHE A 235 -10.19 -1.62 14.01
CA PHE A 235 -9.37 -0.42 14.10
C PHE A 235 -10.17 0.85 13.85
N VAL A 236 -10.95 0.92 12.76
CA VAL A 236 -11.82 2.09 12.46
C VAL A 236 -12.83 2.32 13.57
N THR A 237 -13.45 1.25 14.06
CA THR A 237 -14.42 1.34 15.17
C THR A 237 -13.75 1.84 16.45
N PHE A 238 -12.55 1.38 16.76
CA PHE A 238 -11.75 1.82 17.91
C PHE A 238 -11.40 3.31 17.85
N THR A 239 -11.12 3.86 16.64
CA THR A 239 -10.89 5.31 16.50
C THR A 239 -12.15 6.15 16.63
N GLY A 240 -13.32 5.55 16.77
CA GLY A 240 -14.60 6.26 16.85
C GLY A 240 -15.08 6.82 15.50
N GLN A 241 -14.45 6.43 14.38
CA GLN A 241 -14.82 6.94 13.06
C GLN A 241 -16.00 6.18 12.48
N THR A 242 -16.92 6.91 11.83
CA THR A 242 -18.07 6.35 11.09
C THR A 242 -17.65 5.85 9.72
N PHE A 243 -18.30 4.78 9.25
CA PHE A 243 -18.08 4.23 7.91
C PHE A 243 -18.70 5.14 6.85
N ASN A 244 -17.92 5.46 5.85
CA ASN A 244 -18.26 6.33 4.73
C ASN A 244 -17.42 5.94 3.50
N GLY A 245 -17.60 6.60 2.36
CA GLY A 245 -16.87 6.29 1.12
C GLY A 245 -15.35 6.19 1.28
N PRO A 246 -14.68 7.22 1.81
CA PRO A 246 -13.24 7.15 2.09
C PRO A 246 -12.81 6.01 3.02
N ILE A 247 -13.56 5.71 4.07
CA ILE A 247 -13.27 4.57 4.97
C ILE A 247 -13.42 3.25 4.22
N LEU A 248 -14.45 3.08 3.39
CA LEU A 248 -14.60 1.90 2.53
C LEU A 248 -13.40 1.74 1.59
N ALA A 249 -12.90 2.84 0.99
CA ALA A 249 -11.71 2.78 0.16
C ALA A 249 -10.50 2.25 0.93
N GLY A 250 -10.28 2.74 2.15
CA GLY A 250 -9.21 2.26 3.02
C GLY A 250 -9.36 0.78 3.37
N LEU A 251 -10.55 0.35 3.80
CA LEU A 251 -10.85 -1.04 4.14
C LEU A 251 -10.59 -1.98 2.96
N PHE A 252 -11.18 -1.69 1.80
CA PHE A 252 -11.01 -2.54 0.62
C PHE A 252 -9.56 -2.53 0.11
N THR A 253 -8.85 -1.41 0.23
CA THR A 253 -7.43 -1.37 -0.13
C THR A 253 -6.59 -2.25 0.82
N VAL A 254 -6.83 -2.22 2.14
CA VAL A 254 -6.14 -3.12 3.08
C VAL A 254 -6.43 -4.57 2.72
N VAL A 255 -7.70 -4.93 2.52
CA VAL A 255 -8.14 -6.30 2.18
C VAL A 255 -7.52 -6.77 0.86
N GLY A 256 -7.54 -5.94 -0.18
CA GLY A 256 -6.94 -6.27 -1.47
C GLY A 256 -5.43 -6.54 -1.36
N PHE A 257 -4.69 -5.65 -0.71
CA PHE A 257 -3.25 -5.82 -0.51
C PHE A 257 -2.90 -6.90 0.54
N SER A 258 -3.88 -7.45 1.24
CA SER A 258 -3.68 -8.66 2.05
C SER A 258 -3.53 -9.92 1.21
N ALA A 259 -3.74 -9.84 -0.10
CA ALA A 259 -3.29 -10.83 -1.08
C ALA A 259 -1.84 -10.58 -1.56
N ASN A 260 -1.24 -9.44 -1.19
CA ASN A 260 0.05 -8.97 -1.70
C ASN A 260 0.84 -8.21 -0.61
N GLY A 261 1.36 -8.91 0.38
CA GLY A 261 2.34 -8.41 1.33
C GLY A 261 1.82 -7.97 2.71
N LYS A 262 0.51 -7.85 2.96
CA LYS A 262 -0.01 -7.47 4.29
C LYS A 262 -0.43 -8.67 5.10
N THR A 263 0.02 -8.71 6.35
CA THR A 263 -0.34 -9.71 7.35
C THR A 263 -0.69 -9.01 8.67
N ILE A 264 -1.26 -9.77 9.61
CA ILE A 264 -1.55 -9.26 10.95
C ILE A 264 -0.28 -8.76 11.64
N PHE A 265 0.81 -9.52 11.55
CA PHE A 265 2.03 -9.21 12.29
C PHE A 265 2.80 -8.01 11.74
N ASN A 266 2.72 -7.74 10.44
CA ASN A 266 3.40 -6.59 9.86
C ASN A 266 2.55 -5.32 9.82
N THR A 267 1.23 -5.40 10.02
CA THR A 267 0.32 -4.23 9.99
C THR A 267 -0.04 -3.69 11.36
N ILE A 268 -0.19 -4.56 12.40
CA ILE A 268 -0.51 -4.09 13.76
C ILE A 268 0.48 -3.04 14.29
N PRO A 269 1.82 -3.19 14.11
CA PRO A 269 2.76 -2.16 14.53
C PRO A 269 2.52 -0.80 13.87
N ILE A 270 2.11 -0.78 12.60
CA ILE A 270 1.76 0.46 11.89
C ILE A 270 0.54 1.12 12.53
N PHE A 271 -0.53 0.36 12.83
CA PHE A 271 -1.71 0.88 13.52
C PHE A 271 -1.34 1.48 14.89
N ILE A 272 -0.49 0.79 15.65
CA ILE A 272 0.00 1.29 16.95
C ILE A 272 0.76 2.61 16.76
N GLY A 273 1.64 2.69 15.76
CA GLY A 273 2.39 3.92 15.46
C GLY A 273 1.49 5.11 15.14
N VAL A 274 0.45 4.91 14.32
CA VAL A 274 -0.55 5.94 14.00
C VAL A 274 -1.32 6.36 15.24
N LEU A 275 -1.76 5.42 16.08
CA LEU A 275 -2.45 5.73 17.33
C LEU A 275 -1.56 6.50 18.30
N LEU A 276 -0.30 6.10 18.48
CA LEU A 276 0.65 6.83 19.32
C LEU A 276 0.87 8.27 18.84
N ALA A 277 0.99 8.47 17.52
CA ALA A 277 1.11 9.81 16.94
C ALA A 277 -0.16 10.65 17.17
N SER A 278 -1.34 10.02 17.24
CA SER A 278 -2.61 10.72 17.41
C SER A 278 -2.79 11.34 18.81
N PHE A 279 -2.20 10.79 19.86
CA PHE A 279 -2.31 11.31 21.22
C PHE A 279 -1.75 12.73 21.40
N GLY A 280 -0.78 13.15 20.59
CA GLY A 280 -0.22 14.51 20.63
C GLY A 280 -0.68 15.41 19.49
N SER A 281 -1.50 14.90 18.57
CA SER A 281 -1.90 15.62 17.35
C SER A 281 -3.28 16.25 17.51
N LYS A 282 -3.49 17.39 16.83
CA LYS A 282 -4.81 18.01 16.67
C LYS A 282 -5.65 17.35 15.56
N GLY A 283 -5.22 16.16 15.07
CA GLY A 283 -5.92 15.41 14.01
C GLY A 283 -7.30 14.95 14.46
N ASN A 284 -8.29 15.06 13.56
CA ASN A 284 -9.60 14.50 13.79
C ASN A 284 -9.58 12.97 13.65
N THR A 285 -10.60 12.30 14.19
CA THR A 285 -10.73 10.83 14.14
C THR A 285 -10.72 10.28 12.72
N PHE A 286 -11.25 11.04 11.75
CA PHE A 286 -11.21 10.67 10.33
C PHE A 286 -9.78 10.56 9.81
N THR A 287 -8.94 11.57 10.07
CA THR A 287 -7.53 11.55 9.64
C THR A 287 -6.78 10.37 10.27
N VAL A 288 -7.00 10.10 11.55
CA VAL A 288 -6.37 8.97 12.26
C VAL A 288 -6.81 7.64 11.64
N ALA A 289 -8.11 7.43 11.43
CA ALA A 289 -8.64 6.20 10.84
C ALA A 289 -8.10 5.96 9.42
N ILE A 290 -8.16 6.97 8.56
CA ILE A 290 -7.66 6.90 7.17
C ILE A 290 -6.15 6.66 7.15
N SER A 291 -5.39 7.37 8.00
CA SER A 291 -3.93 7.21 8.05
C SER A 291 -3.54 5.83 8.57
N GLY A 292 -4.29 5.26 9.52
CA GLY A 292 -4.05 3.89 9.97
C GLY A 292 -4.27 2.90 8.83
N LEU A 293 -5.44 2.92 8.18
CA LEU A 293 -5.76 2.01 7.10
C LEU A 293 -4.72 2.07 5.96
N PHE A 294 -4.42 3.26 5.45
CA PHE A 294 -3.49 3.40 4.34
C PHE A 294 -2.02 3.36 4.75
N GLY A 295 -1.67 3.72 5.99
CA GLY A 295 -0.32 3.56 6.55
C GLY A 295 0.16 2.11 6.52
N THR A 296 -0.76 1.14 6.48
CA THR A 296 -0.42 -0.27 6.27
C THR A 296 0.30 -0.55 4.94
N ALA A 297 0.41 0.42 4.03
CA ALA A 297 1.32 0.37 2.88
C ALA A 297 2.77 0.11 3.29
N LEU A 298 3.15 0.56 4.49
CA LEU A 298 4.48 0.41 5.09
C LEU A 298 4.68 -0.95 5.80
N ALA A 299 3.74 -1.89 5.65
CA ALA A 299 3.83 -3.22 6.25
C ALA A 299 5.18 -3.93 5.98
N PRO A 300 5.80 -3.86 4.78
CA PRO A 300 7.11 -4.46 4.55
C PRO A 300 8.22 -3.90 5.45
N ILE A 301 8.16 -2.62 5.83
CA ILE A 301 9.13 -2.03 6.79
C ILE A 301 9.01 -2.74 8.14
N SER A 302 7.78 -2.92 8.63
CA SER A 302 7.50 -3.64 9.87
C SER A 302 7.94 -5.10 9.78
N GLY A 303 7.67 -5.76 8.65
CA GLY A 303 7.99 -7.17 8.45
C GLY A 303 9.49 -7.46 8.41
N VAL A 304 10.25 -6.64 7.68
CA VAL A 304 11.70 -6.83 7.47
C VAL A 304 12.53 -6.29 8.64
N PHE A 305 12.22 -5.07 9.12
CA PHE A 305 13.02 -4.39 10.16
C PHE A 305 12.44 -4.56 11.56
N GLY A 306 11.30 -5.25 11.69
CA GLY A 306 10.67 -5.58 12.96
C GLY A 306 9.61 -4.57 13.43
N PRO A 307 8.88 -4.92 14.51
CA PRO A 307 7.69 -4.16 14.94
C PRO A 307 8.00 -2.73 15.37
N VAL A 308 9.18 -2.46 15.95
CA VAL A 308 9.58 -1.10 16.35
C VAL A 308 9.72 -0.20 15.12
N ALA A 309 10.31 -0.70 14.03
CA ALA A 309 10.40 0.01 12.76
C ALA A 309 9.00 0.30 12.19
N GLY A 310 8.07 -0.66 12.32
CA GLY A 310 6.67 -0.48 11.94
C GLY A 310 5.98 0.62 12.75
N ILE A 311 6.19 0.68 14.07
CA ILE A 311 5.63 1.74 14.93
C ILE A 311 6.16 3.11 14.50
N ILE A 312 7.47 3.24 14.26
CA ILE A 312 8.10 4.48 13.78
C ILE A 312 7.51 4.88 12.42
N ALA A 313 7.38 3.93 11.50
CA ALA A 313 6.82 4.18 10.17
C ALA A 313 5.36 4.66 10.23
N GLY A 314 4.52 4.04 11.06
CA GLY A 314 3.14 4.46 11.27
C GLY A 314 3.03 5.84 11.92
N TRP A 315 3.89 6.15 12.89
CA TRP A 315 3.96 7.44 13.55
C TRP A 315 4.34 8.57 12.57
N LEU A 316 5.39 8.36 11.78
CA LEU A 316 5.82 9.31 10.75
C LEU A 316 4.77 9.46 9.64
N HIS A 317 4.09 8.37 9.26
CA HIS A 317 3.05 8.41 8.24
C HIS A 317 1.92 9.38 8.61
N LEU A 318 1.42 9.34 9.86
CA LEU A 318 0.39 10.30 10.31
C LEU A 318 0.90 11.75 10.23
N ALA A 319 2.16 12.00 10.62
CA ALA A 319 2.73 13.34 10.57
C ALA A 319 2.85 13.86 9.14
N VAL A 320 3.33 13.03 8.20
CA VAL A 320 3.55 13.42 6.80
C VAL A 320 2.23 13.62 6.06
N VAL A 321 1.25 12.72 6.24
CA VAL A 321 -0.01 12.76 5.48
C VAL A 321 -0.85 14.01 5.74
N GLN A 322 -0.73 14.60 6.93
CA GLN A 322 -1.44 15.85 7.28
C GLN A 322 -0.98 17.06 6.45
N ASN A 323 0.21 16.98 5.86
CA ASN A 323 0.84 18.11 5.16
C ASN A 323 0.89 17.95 3.64
N VAL A 324 1.00 16.72 3.13
CA VAL A 324 1.22 16.51 1.69
C VAL A 324 0.00 16.77 0.81
N GLY A 325 -1.21 16.80 1.38
CA GLY A 325 -2.43 17.11 0.65
C GLY A 325 -2.43 18.48 -0.03
N LEU A 326 -1.69 19.45 0.51
CA LEU A 326 -1.61 20.81 0.02
C LEU A 326 -0.92 20.91 -1.35
N VAL A 327 0.10 20.05 -1.61
CA VAL A 327 0.90 20.16 -2.85
C VAL A 327 0.14 19.72 -4.10
N HIS A 328 -0.84 18.82 -3.98
CA HIS A 328 -1.68 18.39 -5.09
C HIS A 328 -3.13 18.89 -4.99
N GLY A 329 -3.38 19.92 -4.16
CA GLY A 329 -4.69 20.56 -4.01
C GLY A 329 -5.83 19.66 -3.54
N GLY A 330 -5.52 18.53 -2.89
CA GLY A 330 -6.53 17.54 -2.46
C GLY A 330 -7.07 16.65 -3.59
N LEU A 331 -6.59 16.79 -4.84
CA LEU A 331 -7.12 16.06 -6.00
C LEU A 331 -6.54 14.65 -6.18
N ASN A 332 -5.49 14.29 -5.46
CA ASN A 332 -4.99 12.91 -5.44
C ASN A 332 -5.76 12.08 -4.41
N LEU A 333 -6.61 11.17 -4.87
CA LEU A 333 -7.36 10.25 -3.99
C LEU A 333 -6.44 9.33 -3.17
N TYR A 334 -5.22 9.07 -3.66
CA TYR A 334 -4.23 8.21 -2.98
C TYR A 334 -3.22 9.02 -2.17
N ASN A 335 -3.66 10.12 -1.54
CA ASN A 335 -2.82 11.00 -0.71
C ASN A 335 -1.97 10.23 0.32
N ASN A 336 -2.54 9.22 0.97
CA ASN A 336 -1.83 8.38 1.91
C ASN A 336 -0.76 7.49 1.26
N GLY A 337 -0.96 7.03 0.01
CA GLY A 337 0.07 6.34 -0.75
C GLY A 337 1.26 7.27 -1.08
N PHE A 338 0.97 8.54 -1.35
CA PHE A 338 2.01 9.57 -1.51
C PHE A 338 2.84 9.73 -0.24
N SER A 339 2.19 9.86 0.91
CA SER A 339 2.86 9.92 2.22
C SER A 339 3.67 8.67 2.53
N ALA A 340 3.14 7.49 2.22
CA ALA A 340 3.80 6.22 2.49
C ALA A 340 5.10 6.10 1.69
N GLY A 341 5.10 6.48 0.41
CA GLY A 341 6.31 6.49 -0.40
C GLY A 341 7.40 7.42 0.14
N ILE A 342 7.03 8.64 0.59
CA ILE A 342 7.95 9.58 1.25
C ILE A 342 8.54 8.94 2.51
N VAL A 343 7.71 8.38 3.38
CA VAL A 343 8.15 7.77 4.64
C VAL A 343 9.04 6.56 4.38
N ALA A 344 8.70 5.71 3.41
CA ALA A 344 9.50 4.54 3.05
C ALA A 344 10.89 4.96 2.54
N GLY A 345 10.95 5.87 1.57
CA GLY A 345 12.22 6.36 1.01
C GLY A 345 13.11 7.07 2.04
N PHE A 346 12.50 7.75 3.04
CA PHE A 346 13.22 8.37 4.14
C PHE A 346 13.77 7.36 5.16
N LEU A 347 12.96 6.37 5.55
CA LEU A 347 13.34 5.42 6.60
C LEU A 347 14.29 4.32 6.13
N LEU A 348 14.17 3.93 4.86
CA LEU A 348 14.92 2.79 4.30
C LEU A 348 16.45 2.93 4.46
N PRO A 349 17.10 4.04 4.08
CA PRO A 349 18.54 4.20 4.27
C PRO A 349 18.95 4.12 5.75
N ILE A 350 18.11 4.62 6.66
CA ILE A 350 18.37 4.63 8.11
C ILE A 350 18.33 3.19 8.66
N PHE A 351 17.29 2.43 8.31
CA PHE A 351 17.15 1.06 8.80
C PHE A 351 18.20 0.11 8.19
N ASN A 352 18.54 0.29 6.92
CA ASN A 352 19.64 -0.45 6.29
C ASN A 352 20.98 -0.20 7.01
N MET A 353 21.34 1.06 7.26
CA MET A 353 22.54 1.44 8.02
C MET A 353 22.57 0.79 9.41
N ILE A 354 21.46 0.79 10.14
CA ILE A 354 21.37 0.18 11.48
C ILE A 354 21.56 -1.34 11.39
N THR A 355 20.95 -1.99 10.40
CA THR A 355 21.02 -3.44 10.19
C THR A 355 22.43 -3.86 9.82
N ASP A 356 23.08 -3.16 8.90
CA ASP A 356 24.45 -3.44 8.46
C ASP A 356 25.45 -3.29 9.62
N ASN A 357 25.30 -2.24 10.42
CA ASN A 357 26.13 -2.01 11.58
C ASN A 357 25.99 -3.13 12.63
N ASN A 358 24.75 -3.59 12.87
CA ASN A 358 24.48 -4.71 13.77
C ASN A 358 25.07 -6.03 13.26
N ASN A 359 25.00 -6.28 11.96
CA ASN A 359 25.58 -7.47 11.33
C ASN A 359 27.12 -7.45 11.41
N GLN A 360 27.76 -6.31 11.15
CA GLN A 360 29.19 -6.14 11.32
C GLN A 360 29.65 -6.37 12.76
N ARG A 361 28.90 -5.83 13.75
CA ARG A 361 29.18 -6.07 15.18
C ARG A 361 29.10 -7.56 15.53
N LYS A 362 28.05 -8.26 15.07
CA LYS A 362 27.90 -9.72 15.28
C LYS A 362 29.07 -10.49 14.68
N MET A 363 29.45 -10.20 13.45
CA MET A 363 30.60 -10.84 12.80
C MET A 363 31.90 -10.60 13.56
N ASN A 364 32.14 -9.39 14.04
CA ASN A 364 33.32 -9.06 14.83
C ASN A 364 33.38 -9.81 16.17
N ILE A 365 32.23 -9.96 16.84
CA ILE A 365 32.11 -10.75 18.06
C ILE A 365 32.42 -12.23 17.81
N GLN A 366 31.83 -12.80 16.75
CA GLN A 366 32.09 -14.19 16.35
C GLN A 366 33.56 -14.42 16.01
N LYS A 367 34.17 -13.50 15.26
CA LYS A 367 35.59 -13.56 14.94
C LYS A 367 36.50 -13.52 16.17
N LYS A 368 36.18 -12.64 17.15
CA LYS A 368 36.89 -12.58 18.44
C LYS A 368 36.74 -13.90 19.20
N HIS A 369 35.52 -14.45 19.26
CA HIS A 369 35.27 -15.73 19.95
C HIS A 369 36.03 -16.89 19.32
N MET A 370 36.03 -17.00 17.98
CA MET A 370 36.78 -18.01 17.25
C MET A 370 38.30 -17.88 17.46
N ASN A 371 38.82 -16.66 17.50
CA ASN A 371 40.23 -16.42 17.78
C ASN A 371 40.61 -16.83 19.22
N PHE A 372 39.73 -16.55 20.18
CA PHE A 372 39.90 -17.00 21.57
C PHE A 372 39.93 -18.53 21.67
N LEU A 373 38.97 -19.24 21.02
CA LEU A 373 38.95 -20.71 21.00
C LEU A 373 40.26 -21.30 20.40
N LYS A 374 40.72 -20.74 19.29
CA LYS A 374 41.99 -21.15 18.67
C LYS A 374 43.19 -20.95 19.59
N ALA A 375 43.23 -19.84 20.34
CA ALA A 375 44.30 -19.59 21.32
C ALA A 375 44.26 -20.59 22.46
N VAL A 376 43.09 -20.91 23.00
CA VAL A 376 42.91 -21.94 24.02
C VAL A 376 43.34 -23.31 23.54
N GLN A 377 42.91 -23.73 22.33
CA GLN A 377 43.32 -25.00 21.72
C GLN A 377 44.85 -25.09 21.53
N LYS A 378 45.47 -23.98 21.09
CA LYS A 378 46.94 -23.90 20.95
C LYS A 378 47.66 -24.08 22.27
N ASN A 379 47.16 -23.42 23.35
CA ASN A 379 47.75 -23.53 24.69
C ASN A 379 47.58 -24.94 25.26
N ILE A 380 46.44 -25.59 25.09
CA ILE A 380 46.22 -26.98 25.51
C ILE A 380 47.19 -27.90 24.75
N LYS A 381 47.33 -27.75 23.44
CA LYS A 381 48.25 -28.56 22.63
C LYS A 381 49.73 -28.36 23.02
N ASN A 382 50.09 -27.15 23.41
CA ASN A 382 51.46 -26.88 23.91
C ASN A 382 51.69 -27.52 25.26
N LYS A 383 50.75 -27.44 26.21
CA LYS A 383 50.86 -28.12 27.53
C LYS A 383 50.96 -29.63 27.39
N MET A 384 50.13 -30.26 26.54
CA MET A 384 50.22 -31.70 26.29
C MET A 384 51.59 -32.10 25.72
N LYS A 385 52.22 -31.28 24.88
CA LYS A 385 53.56 -31.53 24.37
C LYS A 385 54.65 -31.37 25.40
N GLU A 386 54.48 -30.43 26.37
CA GLU A 386 55.40 -30.26 27.49
C GLU A 386 55.35 -31.46 28.41
N GLU A 387 54.14 -31.95 28.78
CA GLU A 387 53.95 -33.16 29.57
C GLU A 387 54.49 -34.43 28.90
N GLU A 388 54.29 -34.62 27.58
CA GLU A 388 54.86 -35.74 26.82
C GLU A 388 56.40 -35.64 26.71
N GLY A 389 56.98 -34.45 26.83
CA GLY A 389 58.45 -34.22 26.84
C GLY A 389 59.11 -34.53 28.16
N GLU A 390 58.44 -34.26 29.28
CA GLU A 390 58.95 -34.55 30.64
C GLU A 390 58.97 -36.04 30.97
N ASP A 391 58.00 -36.83 30.44
CA ASP A 391 57.96 -38.30 30.63
C ASP A 391 59.10 -39.05 29.89
N LYS A 392 59.83 -38.43 28.95
CA LYS A 392 60.93 -39.03 28.22
C LYS A 392 62.27 -38.96 28.91
N TRP A 393 62.37 -38.28 30.04
CA TRP A 393 63.62 -38.10 30.78
C TRP A 393 63.68 -38.85 32.13
N ASN A 394 62.66 -39.64 32.48
CA ASN A 394 62.56 -40.41 33.71
C ASN A 394 62.70 -41.92 33.49
N TYR A 395 63.54 -42.39 32.52
CA TYR A 395 63.98 -43.77 32.38
C TYR A 395 65.48 -43.90 32.28
#